data_85f8a124ed160cdc9d797a0f10d13acd
#
_entry.id   85f8a124ed160cdc9d797a0f10d13acd
#
_cell.length_a   1.000
_cell.length_b   1.000
_cell.length_c   1.000
_cell.angle_alpha   90.00
_cell.angle_beta   90.00
_cell.angle_gamma   90.00
#
_symmetry.space_group_name_H-M   'P 1'
#
loop_
_entity.id
_entity.type
_entity.pdbx_description
1 polymer ?
#
loop_
_entity_poly.entity_id
_entity_poly.type
_entity_poly.pdbx_seq_one_letter_code
_entity_poly.pdbx_strand_id
1 'polypeptide(L)'
;LFVGFASGPRTHYTRNFAATIAAVLAAAAAGVRLEILDLRHFSSVDLRPLLEDETQVWARLLSWDYSGSAEMILRYVDAKILPGYAAVDRGRVFGYSFFVYEGNKGVIGDLYVTNGNRLPNAREVELKLLTHVIETLQQSPGIHRVEAQLLAHEATSVSRPFQETGFQRHPRLFMTLTLGKAATERVPAHPEVEIRPWTEADYQPSAAVITAAYRSHVDAQINDQYHTLSGSLRFLNNIVRFPGCGVFDAESSFVAVDRRAKNLIGLILCSRVRHDVGHVTQVCILPEYRSRRIGEALLAATEANLRKRNFALLSLTVTEANARAVALYRRLHFESKRIFDAFVWEG
;
A
#
# COMPACT_ATOMS: atom_id res chain seq x y z
N LEU A 1 33.40 72.03 24.41
CA LEU A 1 33.32 72.75 23.15
C LEU A 1 32.40 71.95 22.22
N PHE A 2 31.20 72.41 22.11
CA PHE A 2 30.37 72.70 20.95
C PHE A 2 30.78 71.99 19.63
N VAL A 3 29.93 71.45 18.73
CA VAL A 3 28.53 71.57 18.31
C VAL A 3 28.37 70.64 17.14
N GLY A 4 27.16 70.22 16.85
CA GLY A 4 26.76 70.00 15.48
C GLY A 4 25.74 68.80 15.31
N PHE A 5 24.47 69.10 15.58
CA PHE A 5 23.34 68.29 15.07
C PHE A 5 23.15 68.56 13.56
N ALA A 6 23.12 67.47 12.76
CA ALA A 6 22.59 67.53 11.42
C ALA A 6 21.46 66.53 11.30
N SER A 7 20.26 67.04 11.13
CA SER A 7 19.02 66.34 10.83
C SER A 7 19.01 65.81 9.37
N GLY A 8 18.87 64.52 9.17
CA GLY A 8 18.60 63.91 7.88
C GLY A 8 17.27 63.08 7.93
N PRO A 9 16.55 62.91 6.85
CA PRO A 9 15.09 62.66 6.86
C PRO A 9 14.71 61.23 7.22
N ARG A 10 14.01 61.09 8.32
CA ARG A 10 13.22 59.91 8.65
C ARG A 10 11.85 60.05 7.95
N THR A 11 11.62 59.35 6.84
CA THR A 11 10.22 59.04 6.39
C THR A 11 10.23 58.31 5.05
N HIS A 12 10.69 57.10 4.96
CA HIS A 12 10.26 56.17 3.85
C HIS A 12 10.40 54.68 4.18
N TYR A 13 11.03 54.27 5.30
CA TYR A 13 11.21 52.82 5.62
C TYR A 13 10.06 52.20 6.41
N THR A 14 9.27 52.99 7.13
CA THR A 14 8.20 52.47 8.00
C THR A 14 6.89 52.15 7.27
N ARG A 15 6.64 52.75 6.10
CA ARG A 15 5.41 52.46 5.33
C ARG A 15 5.46 51.13 4.59
N ASN A 16 6.63 50.71 4.10
CA ASN A 16 6.77 49.42 3.40
C ASN A 16 6.74 48.23 4.37
N PHE A 17 7.25 48.40 5.60
CA PHE A 17 7.27 47.33 6.59
C PHE A 17 5.86 47.03 7.13
N ALA A 18 5.06 48.05 7.37
CA ALA A 18 3.65 47.88 7.80
C ALA A 18 2.77 47.31 6.69
N ALA A 19 3.01 47.70 5.41
CA ALA A 19 2.29 47.11 4.28
C ALA A 19 2.70 45.63 4.04
N THR A 20 3.97 45.31 4.24
CA THR A 20 4.46 43.90 4.15
C THR A 20 3.93 43.05 5.29
N ILE A 21 3.91 43.58 6.52
CA ILE A 21 3.31 42.87 7.69
C ILE A 21 1.79 42.74 7.50
N ALA A 22 1.10 43.75 7.03
CA ALA A 22 -0.35 43.68 6.73
C ALA A 22 -0.66 42.69 5.59
N ALA A 23 0.19 42.62 4.56
CA ALA A 23 0.07 41.63 3.48
C ALA A 23 0.37 40.20 3.97
N VAL A 24 1.34 40.01 4.85
CA VAL A 24 1.66 38.72 5.49
C VAL A 24 0.56 38.34 6.48
N LEU A 25 0.01 39.27 7.26
CA LEU A 25 -1.12 39.03 8.14
C LEU A 25 -2.44 38.84 7.37
N ALA A 26 -2.64 39.50 6.24
CA ALA A 26 -3.78 39.28 5.35
C ALA A 26 -3.65 37.94 4.59
N ALA A 27 -2.44 37.52 4.22
CA ALA A 27 -2.17 36.19 3.68
C ALA A 27 -2.35 35.09 4.75
N ALA A 28 -2.00 35.37 6.01
CA ALA A 28 -2.27 34.49 7.14
C ALA A 28 -3.75 34.51 7.57
N ALA A 29 -4.48 35.63 7.35
CA ALA A 29 -5.93 35.74 7.59
C ALA A 29 -6.78 35.22 6.41
N ALA A 30 -6.19 35.01 5.23
CA ALA A 30 -6.74 34.19 4.15
C ALA A 30 -6.51 32.70 4.44
N GLY A 31 -6.65 32.32 5.72
CA GLY A 31 -6.44 30.97 6.20
C GLY A 31 -7.18 29.97 5.33
N VAL A 32 -6.48 28.92 4.91
CA VAL A 32 -7.09 27.73 4.31
C VAL A 32 -8.18 27.28 5.27
N ARG A 33 -9.43 27.34 4.81
CA ARG A 33 -10.59 26.84 5.55
C ARG A 33 -10.69 25.35 5.31
N LEU A 34 -9.80 24.59 5.96
CA LEU A 34 -9.81 23.14 5.89
C LEU A 34 -11.10 22.60 6.52
N GLU A 35 -11.90 21.96 5.70
CA GLU A 35 -13.06 21.21 6.11
C GLU A 35 -12.83 19.72 5.84
N ILE A 36 -13.20 18.84 6.78
CA ILE A 36 -13.22 17.40 6.61
C ILE A 36 -14.66 16.96 6.49
N LEU A 37 -15.02 16.44 5.34
CA LEU A 37 -16.40 16.10 5.00
C LEU A 37 -16.50 14.63 4.60
N ASP A 38 -17.67 14.03 4.79
CA ASP A 38 -17.95 12.65 4.37
C ASP A 38 -17.78 12.50 2.86
N LEU A 39 -17.02 11.49 2.45
CA LEU A 39 -16.67 11.22 1.05
C LEU A 39 -17.93 10.97 0.18
N ARG A 40 -19.01 10.48 0.75
CA ARG A 40 -20.29 10.22 0.06
C ARG A 40 -21.03 11.50 -0.38
N HIS A 41 -20.61 12.68 0.06
CA HIS A 41 -21.13 13.94 -0.44
C HIS A 41 -20.58 14.35 -1.81
N PHE A 42 -19.47 13.74 -2.25
CA PHE A 42 -18.77 14.09 -3.47
C PHE A 42 -19.12 13.13 -4.62
N SER A 43 -18.80 13.56 -5.83
CA SER A 43 -18.95 12.78 -7.07
C SER A 43 -17.58 12.41 -7.66
N SER A 44 -17.58 11.54 -8.67
CA SER A 44 -16.37 11.24 -9.42
C SER A 44 -15.74 12.49 -10.06
N VAL A 45 -16.55 13.47 -10.45
CA VAL A 45 -16.06 14.74 -11.03
C VAL A 45 -15.21 15.51 -10.03
N ASP A 46 -15.61 15.51 -8.75
CA ASP A 46 -14.89 16.22 -7.68
C ASP A 46 -13.57 15.57 -7.31
N LEU A 47 -13.48 14.23 -7.38
CA LEU A 47 -12.32 13.45 -6.98
C LEU A 47 -11.38 13.10 -8.13
N ARG A 48 -11.84 13.10 -9.38
CA ARG A 48 -11.05 12.67 -10.54
C ARG A 48 -9.68 13.37 -10.65
N PRO A 49 -9.58 14.71 -10.51
CA PRO A 49 -8.25 15.37 -10.60
C PRO A 49 -7.29 14.91 -9.51
N LEU A 50 -7.81 14.57 -8.32
CA LEU A 50 -7.00 14.08 -7.20
C LEU A 50 -6.49 12.66 -7.46
N LEU A 51 -7.34 11.76 -7.97
CA LEU A 51 -6.98 10.38 -8.31
C LEU A 51 -6.06 10.28 -9.53
N GLU A 52 -6.16 11.20 -10.48
CA GLU A 52 -5.20 11.32 -11.59
C GLU A 52 -3.81 11.73 -11.10
N ASP A 53 -3.71 12.69 -10.17
CA ASP A 53 -2.45 13.08 -9.52
C ASP A 53 -1.86 11.90 -8.71
N GLU A 54 -2.67 11.20 -7.94
CA GLU A 54 -2.29 10.03 -7.18
C GLU A 54 -1.76 8.90 -8.09
N THR A 55 -2.39 8.64 -9.22
CA THR A 55 -1.94 7.65 -10.21
C THR A 55 -0.50 7.92 -10.66
N GLN A 56 -0.11 9.20 -10.84
CA GLN A 56 1.26 9.58 -11.15
C GLN A 56 2.22 9.30 -9.97
N VAL A 57 1.74 9.48 -8.74
CA VAL A 57 2.54 9.16 -7.54
C VAL A 57 2.82 7.66 -7.46
N TRP A 58 1.80 6.80 -7.64
CA TRP A 58 1.95 5.35 -7.66
C TRP A 58 2.90 4.88 -8.77
N ALA A 59 2.78 5.43 -9.97
CA ALA A 59 3.67 5.13 -11.10
C ALA A 59 5.13 5.48 -10.78
N ARG A 60 5.38 6.62 -10.17
CA ARG A 60 6.72 7.10 -9.82
C ARG A 60 7.33 6.33 -8.65
N LEU A 61 6.56 6.07 -7.59
CA LEU A 61 7.08 5.46 -6.36
C LEU A 61 7.23 3.94 -6.45
N LEU A 62 6.30 3.27 -7.11
CA LEU A 62 6.17 1.82 -7.10
C LEU A 62 6.29 1.18 -8.48
N SER A 63 6.29 1.99 -9.54
CA SER A 63 6.16 1.54 -10.93
C SER A 63 4.83 0.80 -11.19
N TRP A 64 3.77 1.15 -10.47
CA TRP A 64 2.43 0.56 -10.60
C TRP A 64 1.50 1.45 -11.40
N ASP A 65 0.65 0.83 -12.20
CA ASP A 65 -0.50 1.48 -12.83
C ASP A 65 -1.70 1.42 -11.88
N TYR A 66 -2.00 2.56 -11.26
CA TYR A 66 -3.10 2.69 -10.30
C TYR A 66 -4.43 3.07 -10.98
N SER A 67 -4.46 3.28 -12.30
CA SER A 67 -5.63 3.77 -13.02
C SER A 67 -6.88 2.90 -12.83
N GLY A 68 -6.71 1.57 -12.84
CA GLY A 68 -7.82 0.64 -12.60
C GLY A 68 -8.43 0.77 -11.20
N SER A 69 -7.61 0.96 -10.18
CA SER A 69 -8.06 1.21 -8.80
C SER A 69 -8.73 2.57 -8.68
N ALA A 70 -8.16 3.61 -9.27
CA ALA A 70 -8.73 4.95 -9.32
C ALA A 70 -10.13 4.96 -9.94
N GLU A 71 -10.34 4.31 -11.09
CA GLU A 71 -11.66 4.21 -11.73
C GLU A 71 -12.66 3.38 -10.88
N MET A 72 -12.20 2.39 -10.14
CA MET A 72 -13.05 1.64 -9.21
C MET A 72 -13.49 2.53 -8.04
N ILE A 73 -12.57 3.30 -7.44
CA ILE A 73 -12.87 4.26 -6.38
C ILE A 73 -13.90 5.28 -6.86
N LEU A 74 -13.70 5.88 -8.05
CA LEU A 74 -14.64 6.84 -8.63
C LEU A 74 -16.05 6.27 -8.78
N ARG A 75 -16.18 5.03 -9.26
CA ARG A 75 -17.50 4.34 -9.36
C ARG A 75 -18.16 4.15 -8.00
N TYR A 76 -17.39 3.81 -6.95
CA TYR A 76 -17.94 3.64 -5.60
C TYR A 76 -18.32 4.98 -4.97
N VAL A 77 -17.60 6.05 -5.27
CA VAL A 77 -17.96 7.42 -4.87
C VAL A 77 -19.29 7.85 -5.52
N ASP A 78 -19.45 7.66 -6.83
CA ASP A 78 -20.71 7.97 -7.52
C ASP A 78 -21.88 7.13 -7.00
N ALA A 79 -21.63 5.86 -6.68
CA ALA A 79 -22.64 4.99 -6.06
C ALA A 79 -22.94 5.35 -4.59
N LYS A 80 -22.21 6.30 -3.97
CA LYS A 80 -22.34 6.73 -2.56
C LYS A 80 -22.15 5.60 -1.53
N ILE A 81 -21.39 4.56 -1.90
CA ILE A 81 -21.16 3.38 -1.06
C ILE A 81 -19.75 3.31 -0.45
N LEU A 82 -18.84 4.22 -0.82
CA LEU A 82 -17.49 4.25 -0.28
C LEU A 82 -17.46 5.14 0.99
N PRO A 83 -17.34 4.56 2.19
CA PRO A 83 -17.21 5.35 3.41
C PRO A 83 -15.80 5.92 3.53
N GLY A 84 -15.71 7.14 4.02
CA GLY A 84 -14.43 7.83 4.18
C GLY A 84 -14.62 9.33 4.32
N TYR A 85 -13.53 10.06 4.21
CA TYR A 85 -13.50 11.51 4.37
C TYR A 85 -12.70 12.19 3.26
N ALA A 86 -13.14 13.37 2.88
CA ALA A 86 -12.47 14.27 1.95
C ALA A 86 -12.01 15.54 2.68
N ALA A 87 -10.80 15.99 2.38
CA ALA A 87 -10.27 17.28 2.80
C ALA A 87 -10.58 18.32 1.73
N VAL A 88 -11.25 19.41 2.13
CA VAL A 88 -11.80 20.42 1.23
C VAL A 88 -11.31 21.81 1.63
N ASP A 89 -10.89 22.59 0.65
CA ASP A 89 -10.66 24.03 0.77
C ASP A 89 -11.45 24.76 -0.30
N ARG A 90 -12.31 25.70 0.12
CA ARG A 90 -13.13 26.52 -0.80
C ARG A 90 -13.92 25.70 -1.82
N GLY A 91 -14.48 24.58 -1.39
CA GLY A 91 -15.29 23.69 -2.23
C GLY A 91 -14.48 22.75 -3.16
N ARG A 92 -13.14 22.76 -3.10
CA ARG A 92 -12.27 21.87 -3.89
C ARG A 92 -11.71 20.77 -3.01
N VAL A 93 -11.84 19.52 -3.43
CA VAL A 93 -11.22 18.35 -2.79
C VAL A 93 -9.72 18.35 -3.14
N PHE A 94 -8.88 18.17 -2.11
CA PHE A 94 -7.44 18.10 -2.28
C PHE A 94 -6.78 16.97 -1.48
N GLY A 95 -7.58 16.18 -0.76
CA GLY A 95 -7.15 14.96 -0.10
C GLY A 95 -8.35 14.09 0.26
N TYR A 96 -8.11 12.82 0.43
CA TYR A 96 -9.13 11.85 0.84
C TYR A 96 -8.51 10.68 1.60
N SER A 97 -9.34 9.98 2.36
CA SER A 97 -9.06 8.65 2.88
C SER A 97 -10.37 7.86 2.93
N PHE A 98 -10.32 6.58 2.56
CA PHE A 98 -11.48 5.70 2.64
C PHE A 98 -11.17 4.43 3.41
N PHE A 99 -12.22 3.75 3.82
CA PHE A 99 -12.13 2.47 4.48
C PHE A 99 -13.26 1.54 4.02
N VAL A 100 -13.12 0.26 4.31
CA VAL A 100 -14.15 -0.74 4.03
C VAL A 100 -14.40 -1.60 5.26
N TYR A 101 -15.62 -2.12 5.38
CA TYR A 101 -15.97 -3.09 6.41
C TYR A 101 -15.91 -4.51 5.85
N GLU A 102 -15.19 -5.40 6.54
CA GLU A 102 -15.11 -6.83 6.24
C GLU A 102 -15.56 -7.66 7.45
N GLY A 103 -16.87 -7.88 7.59
CA GLY A 103 -17.42 -8.53 8.77
C GLY A 103 -17.26 -7.66 10.02
N ASN A 104 -16.49 -8.15 11.00
CA ASN A 104 -16.18 -7.44 12.25
C ASN A 104 -14.88 -6.64 12.20
N LYS A 105 -14.35 -6.40 11.00
CA LYS A 105 -13.10 -5.71 10.76
C LYS A 105 -13.30 -4.48 9.88
N GLY A 106 -12.56 -3.40 10.19
CA GLY A 106 -12.37 -2.23 9.33
C GLY A 106 -11.01 -2.31 8.63
N VAL A 107 -10.97 -1.99 7.34
CA VAL A 107 -9.71 -1.87 6.58
C VAL A 107 -9.60 -0.47 6.02
N ILE A 108 -8.55 0.26 6.40
CA ILE A 108 -8.23 1.56 5.80
C ILE A 108 -7.62 1.27 4.44
N GLY A 109 -8.31 1.69 3.38
CA GLY A 109 -7.98 1.33 2.01
C GLY A 109 -6.89 2.21 1.43
N ASP A 110 -7.03 3.52 1.56
CA ASP A 110 -6.06 4.48 1.03
C ASP A 110 -6.12 5.82 1.78
N LEU A 111 -5.06 6.60 1.59
CA LEU A 111 -4.91 7.97 2.05
C LEU A 111 -4.11 8.73 1.01
N TYR A 112 -4.64 9.81 0.48
CA TYR A 112 -3.91 10.67 -0.42
C TYR A 112 -4.22 12.15 -0.20
N VAL A 113 -3.19 12.99 -0.24
CA VAL A 113 -3.27 14.46 -0.21
C VAL A 113 -2.33 15.01 -1.28
N THR A 114 -2.85 15.83 -2.19
CA THR A 114 -2.02 16.44 -3.23
C THR A 114 -1.00 17.43 -2.67
N ASN A 115 0.22 17.45 -3.22
CA ASN A 115 1.31 18.31 -2.81
C ASN A 115 1.29 19.71 -3.50
N GLY A 116 0.13 20.27 -3.80
CA GLY A 116 0.04 21.58 -4.47
C GLY A 116 0.66 22.72 -3.67
N ASN A 117 1.41 23.62 -4.34
CA ASN A 117 2.16 24.76 -3.78
C ASN A 117 1.33 25.80 -2.99
N ARG A 118 0.04 25.59 -2.78
CA ARG A 118 -0.88 26.53 -2.11
C ARG A 118 -1.52 25.95 -0.85
N LEU A 119 -1.19 24.71 -0.48
CA LEU A 119 -1.82 24.04 0.67
C LEU A 119 -0.91 24.14 1.89
N PRO A 120 -1.46 24.46 3.07
CA PRO A 120 -0.71 24.37 4.29
C PRO A 120 -0.45 22.90 4.58
N ASN A 121 0.81 22.57 4.80
CA ASN A 121 1.28 21.31 5.37
C ASN A 121 0.40 20.06 5.04
N ALA A 122 0.57 19.49 3.81
CA ALA A 122 -0.15 18.29 3.36
C ALA A 122 -0.14 17.19 4.44
N ARG A 123 0.96 17.12 5.19
CA ARG A 123 1.15 16.23 6.32
C ARG A 123 0.10 16.39 7.43
N GLU A 124 -0.21 17.63 7.79
CA GLU A 124 -1.23 17.89 8.83
C GLU A 124 -2.63 17.46 8.36
N VAL A 125 -2.89 17.60 7.07
CA VAL A 125 -4.15 17.14 6.45
C VAL A 125 -4.24 15.62 6.45
N GLU A 126 -3.16 14.92 6.07
CA GLU A 126 -3.08 13.45 6.15
C GLU A 126 -3.40 12.94 7.55
N LEU A 127 -2.77 13.56 8.57
CA LEU A 127 -2.99 13.17 9.96
C LEU A 127 -4.44 13.41 10.40
N LYS A 128 -5.07 14.52 9.99
CA LYS A 128 -6.48 14.81 10.29
C LYS A 128 -7.42 13.82 9.61
N LEU A 129 -7.21 13.51 8.33
CA LEU A 129 -8.00 12.50 7.61
C LEU A 129 -7.93 11.14 8.31
N LEU A 130 -6.70 10.70 8.67
CA LEU A 130 -6.52 9.44 9.39
C LEU A 130 -7.17 9.43 10.76
N THR A 131 -7.08 10.53 11.52
CA THR A 131 -7.76 10.64 12.83
C THR A 131 -9.25 10.40 12.68
N HIS A 132 -9.93 11.05 11.71
CA HIS A 132 -11.36 10.86 11.47
C HIS A 132 -11.70 9.41 11.07
N VAL A 133 -10.90 8.81 10.20
CA VAL A 133 -11.10 7.41 9.77
C VAL A 133 -10.93 6.44 10.94
N ILE A 134 -9.86 6.59 11.72
CA ILE A 134 -9.55 5.73 12.86
C ILE A 134 -10.64 5.83 13.93
N GLU A 135 -11.02 7.05 14.33
CA GLU A 135 -12.09 7.29 15.30
C GLU A 135 -13.41 6.67 14.84
N THR A 136 -13.77 6.86 13.56
CA THR A 136 -14.98 6.26 13.00
C THR A 136 -14.97 4.75 13.10
N LEU A 137 -13.87 4.10 12.74
CA LEU A 137 -13.74 2.64 12.77
C LEU A 137 -13.75 2.10 14.19
N GLN A 138 -13.01 2.72 15.11
CA GLN A 138 -12.96 2.28 16.53
C GLN A 138 -14.30 2.49 17.26
N GLN A 139 -15.11 3.47 16.85
CA GLN A 139 -16.43 3.73 17.41
C GLN A 139 -17.55 2.94 16.69
N SER A 140 -17.26 2.27 15.59
CA SER A 140 -18.26 1.52 14.83
C SER A 140 -18.69 0.25 15.60
N PRO A 141 -19.99 0.06 15.88
CA PRO A 141 -20.47 -1.12 16.58
C PRO A 141 -20.08 -2.42 15.89
N GLY A 142 -19.56 -3.39 16.64
CA GLY A 142 -19.16 -4.71 16.13
C GLY A 142 -17.82 -4.74 15.40
N ILE A 143 -17.10 -3.65 15.33
CA ILE A 143 -15.73 -3.63 14.84
C ILE A 143 -14.78 -3.90 16.01
N HIS A 144 -14.02 -4.99 15.91
CA HIS A 144 -13.04 -5.44 16.90
C HIS A 144 -11.62 -5.46 16.36
N ARG A 145 -11.46 -5.15 15.09
CA ARG A 145 -10.14 -5.09 14.44
C ARG A 145 -10.11 -4.01 13.36
N VAL A 146 -9.00 -3.28 13.28
CA VAL A 146 -8.75 -2.34 12.18
C VAL A 146 -7.36 -2.60 11.61
N GLU A 147 -7.28 -2.73 10.29
CA GLU A 147 -6.03 -2.94 9.55
C GLU A 147 -5.77 -1.79 8.57
N ALA A 148 -4.49 -1.40 8.43
CA ALA A 148 -4.06 -0.44 7.42
C ALA A 148 -2.70 -0.83 6.85
N GLN A 149 -2.52 -0.67 5.54
CA GLN A 149 -1.25 -0.85 4.85
C GLN A 149 -1.09 0.25 3.81
N LEU A 150 -0.45 1.37 4.20
CA LEU A 150 -0.37 2.57 3.39
C LEU A 150 0.93 2.58 2.58
N LEU A 151 0.97 1.78 1.50
CA LEU A 151 2.15 1.49 0.68
C LEU A 151 2.78 2.74 0.04
N ALA A 152 1.99 3.75 -0.29
CA ALA A 152 2.48 5.01 -0.87
C ALA A 152 3.13 5.94 0.16
N HIS A 153 2.97 5.69 1.46
CA HIS A 153 3.54 6.50 2.54
C HIS A 153 4.84 5.87 3.08
N GLU A 154 5.85 6.70 3.37
CA GLU A 154 7.07 6.22 4.01
C GLU A 154 6.82 5.82 5.46
N ALA A 155 7.61 4.85 5.93
CA ALA A 155 7.56 4.41 7.32
C ALA A 155 7.65 5.60 8.29
N THR A 156 6.88 5.53 9.37
CA THR A 156 6.69 6.56 10.39
C THR A 156 6.04 7.86 9.91
N SER A 157 5.93 8.04 8.59
CA SER A 157 5.38 9.28 8.06
C SER A 157 3.94 9.55 8.55
N VAL A 158 3.04 8.59 8.60
CA VAL A 158 1.63 8.72 9.06
C VAL A 158 1.35 7.99 10.39
N SER A 159 2.38 7.60 11.15
CA SER A 159 2.24 6.70 12.29
C SER A 159 1.60 7.32 13.53
N ARG A 160 1.64 8.65 13.68
CA ARG A 160 1.20 9.34 14.89
C ARG A 160 -0.26 9.04 15.29
N PRO A 161 -1.28 9.20 14.42
CA PRO A 161 -2.67 8.88 14.78
C PRO A 161 -2.87 7.43 15.18
N PHE A 162 -2.17 6.50 14.52
CA PHE A 162 -2.23 5.07 14.83
C PHE A 162 -1.63 4.77 16.22
N GLN A 163 -0.47 5.35 16.53
CA GLN A 163 0.20 5.15 17.83
C GLN A 163 -0.60 5.72 18.99
N GLU A 164 -1.14 6.94 18.83
CA GLU A 164 -1.97 7.61 19.85
C GLU A 164 -3.27 6.86 20.15
N THR A 165 -3.74 6.00 19.22
CA THR A 165 -4.99 5.23 19.33
C THR A 165 -4.77 3.73 19.56
N GLY A 166 -3.54 3.31 19.90
CA GLY A 166 -3.24 1.96 20.36
C GLY A 166 -3.00 0.92 19.26
N PHE A 167 -2.71 1.33 18.03
CA PHE A 167 -2.34 0.39 16.96
C PHE A 167 -0.94 -0.17 17.14
N GLN A 168 -0.78 -1.44 16.83
CA GLN A 168 0.52 -2.07 16.66
C GLN A 168 1.08 -1.74 15.27
N ARG A 169 2.35 -1.38 15.22
CA ARG A 169 3.06 -1.03 13.98
C ARG A 169 3.93 -2.21 13.52
N HIS A 170 3.82 -2.54 12.24
CA HIS A 170 4.59 -3.59 11.58
C HIS A 170 5.32 -3.01 10.36
N PRO A 171 6.64 -2.70 10.44
CA PRO A 171 7.40 -2.22 9.29
C PRO A 171 7.45 -3.27 8.18
N ARG A 172 7.26 -2.82 6.93
CA ARG A 172 7.30 -3.65 5.74
C ARG A 172 8.24 -3.07 4.69
N LEU A 173 8.92 -3.94 3.96
CA LEU A 173 9.79 -3.58 2.85
C LEU A 173 9.04 -3.78 1.54
N PHE A 174 9.05 -2.77 0.67
CA PHE A 174 8.76 -2.94 -0.74
C PHE A 174 10.08 -3.19 -1.47
N MET A 175 10.20 -4.36 -2.09
CA MET A 175 11.44 -4.80 -2.74
C MET A 175 11.19 -5.04 -4.23
N THR A 176 12.22 -4.80 -5.04
CA THR A 176 12.16 -4.97 -6.50
C THR A 176 13.36 -5.73 -7.02
N LEU A 177 13.14 -6.49 -8.09
CA LEU A 177 14.15 -7.17 -8.89
C LEU A 177 14.03 -6.69 -10.34
N THR A 178 15.11 -6.13 -10.88
CA THR A 178 15.17 -5.79 -12.30
C THR A 178 15.35 -7.05 -13.14
N LEU A 179 14.43 -7.28 -14.07
CA LEU A 179 14.42 -8.44 -14.95
C LEU A 179 15.23 -8.12 -16.22
N GLY A 180 16.58 -8.33 -16.18
CA GLY A 180 17.44 -8.21 -17.38
C GLY A 180 17.29 -9.41 -18.32
N LYS A 181 17.98 -9.35 -19.47
CA LYS A 181 18.00 -10.45 -20.46
C LYS A 181 18.88 -11.65 -20.06
N ALA A 182 19.69 -11.52 -19.01
CA ALA A 182 20.55 -12.61 -18.54
C ALA A 182 19.71 -13.75 -17.96
N ALA A 183 20.08 -14.98 -18.29
CA ALA A 183 19.40 -16.15 -17.75
C ALA A 183 19.60 -16.20 -16.23
N THR A 184 18.51 -16.43 -15.50
CA THR A 184 18.58 -16.79 -14.08
C THR A 184 19.38 -18.09 -13.94
N GLU A 185 20.27 -18.18 -12.96
CA GLU A 185 20.87 -19.46 -12.59
C GLU A 185 19.75 -20.48 -12.38
N ARG A 186 19.84 -21.61 -13.06
CA ARG A 186 18.85 -22.67 -12.91
C ARG A 186 18.88 -23.16 -11.47
N VAL A 187 17.82 -22.88 -10.72
CA VAL A 187 17.64 -23.54 -9.43
C VAL A 187 17.56 -25.04 -9.68
N PRO A 188 18.38 -25.86 -9.03
CA PRO A 188 18.33 -27.31 -9.20
C PRO A 188 16.93 -27.84 -8.97
N ALA A 189 16.44 -28.68 -9.88
CA ALA A 189 15.14 -29.32 -9.71
C ALA A 189 15.17 -30.18 -8.44
N HIS A 190 14.18 -29.98 -7.56
CA HIS A 190 14.05 -30.85 -6.38
C HIS A 190 13.50 -32.20 -6.83
N PRO A 191 14.15 -33.33 -6.53
CA PRO A 191 13.76 -34.63 -7.08
C PRO A 191 12.33 -35.04 -6.64
N GLU A 192 11.92 -34.66 -5.44
CA GLU A 192 10.64 -35.03 -4.84
C GLU A 192 9.54 -33.98 -5.07
N VAL A 193 9.86 -32.81 -5.64
CA VAL A 193 8.90 -31.71 -5.82
C VAL A 193 8.76 -31.35 -7.28
N GLU A 194 7.53 -31.16 -7.72
CA GLU A 194 7.20 -30.64 -9.03
C GLU A 194 6.77 -29.18 -8.91
N ILE A 195 7.40 -28.31 -9.69
CA ILE A 195 6.93 -26.92 -9.89
C ILE A 195 6.17 -26.88 -11.20
N ARG A 196 4.91 -26.48 -11.15
CA ARG A 196 4.05 -26.32 -12.33
C ARG A 196 3.21 -25.05 -12.28
N PRO A 197 2.73 -24.54 -13.42
CA PRO A 197 1.81 -23.42 -13.43
C PRO A 197 0.58 -23.65 -12.53
N TRP A 198 0.13 -22.56 -11.91
CA TRP A 198 -1.12 -22.56 -11.15
C TRP A 198 -2.32 -22.66 -12.12
N THR A 199 -3.35 -23.37 -11.69
CA THR A 199 -4.61 -23.53 -12.42
C THR A 199 -5.81 -23.29 -11.51
N GLU A 200 -6.99 -23.07 -12.04
CA GLU A 200 -8.23 -22.87 -11.26
C GLU A 200 -8.52 -24.06 -10.33
N ALA A 201 -8.10 -25.28 -10.69
CA ALA A 201 -8.20 -26.46 -9.82
C ALA A 201 -7.38 -26.33 -8.53
N ASP A 202 -6.36 -25.46 -8.51
CA ASP A 202 -5.51 -25.22 -7.35
C ASP A 202 -6.11 -24.20 -6.37
N TYR A 203 -7.23 -23.57 -6.69
CA TYR A 203 -7.82 -22.50 -5.88
C TYR A 203 -8.10 -22.95 -4.44
N GLN A 204 -8.86 -24.02 -4.25
CA GLN A 204 -9.17 -24.57 -2.93
C GLN A 204 -7.92 -25.12 -2.20
N PRO A 205 -7.06 -25.94 -2.84
CA PRO A 205 -5.82 -26.40 -2.24
C PRO A 205 -4.88 -25.23 -1.85
N SER A 206 -4.81 -24.17 -2.64
CA SER A 206 -4.01 -22.98 -2.31
C SER A 206 -4.45 -22.32 -1.01
N ALA A 207 -5.77 -22.19 -0.76
CA ALA A 207 -6.29 -21.65 0.49
C ALA A 207 -5.86 -22.49 1.70
N ALA A 208 -5.91 -23.81 1.59
CA ALA A 208 -5.48 -24.71 2.66
C ALA A 208 -3.98 -24.57 2.96
N VAL A 209 -3.14 -24.46 1.91
CA VAL A 209 -1.69 -24.22 2.06
C VAL A 209 -1.43 -22.86 2.72
N ILE A 210 -2.12 -21.80 2.31
CA ILE A 210 -1.99 -20.48 2.92
C ILE A 210 -2.32 -20.56 4.41
N THR A 211 -3.50 -21.07 4.76
CA THR A 211 -3.91 -21.21 6.17
C THR A 211 -2.88 -21.96 7.00
N ALA A 212 -2.38 -23.09 6.50
CA ALA A 212 -1.39 -23.90 7.23
C ALA A 212 -0.02 -23.20 7.32
N ALA A 213 0.41 -22.54 6.24
CA ALA A 213 1.70 -21.85 6.20
C ALA A 213 1.78 -20.64 7.13
N TYR A 214 0.65 -19.96 7.36
CA TYR A 214 0.61 -18.72 8.16
C TYR A 214 0.15 -18.91 9.61
N ARG A 215 -0.18 -20.12 10.07
CA ARG A 215 -0.75 -20.40 11.41
C ARG A 215 0.00 -19.74 12.57
N SER A 216 1.32 -19.59 12.48
CA SER A 216 2.16 -18.95 13.51
C SER A 216 3.13 -17.94 12.87
N HIS A 217 2.74 -17.35 11.76
CA HIS A 217 3.60 -16.45 11.02
C HIS A 217 3.33 -14.99 11.41
N VAL A 218 4.37 -14.14 11.38
CA VAL A 218 4.24 -12.71 11.69
C VAL A 218 3.21 -11.99 10.82
N ASP A 219 3.07 -12.36 9.55
CA ASP A 219 2.09 -11.74 8.65
C ASP A 219 0.63 -12.09 9.02
N ALA A 220 0.37 -13.14 9.79
CA ALA A 220 -0.95 -13.44 10.31
C ALA A 220 -1.39 -12.44 11.40
N GLN A 221 -0.46 -11.74 12.03
CA GLN A 221 -0.75 -10.61 12.93
C GLN A 221 -1.24 -9.39 12.16
N ILE A 222 -0.80 -9.23 10.90
CA ILE A 222 -1.12 -8.09 10.03
C ILE A 222 -2.42 -8.33 9.25
N ASN A 223 -2.65 -9.56 8.77
CA ASN A 223 -3.82 -9.93 7.99
C ASN A 223 -4.50 -11.16 8.61
N ASP A 224 -5.65 -10.97 9.24
CA ASP A 224 -6.41 -12.02 9.90
C ASP A 224 -7.01 -13.06 8.94
N GLN A 225 -7.12 -12.74 7.65
CA GLN A 225 -7.62 -13.68 6.63
C GLN A 225 -6.78 -14.96 6.56
N TYR A 226 -5.53 -14.94 7.04
CA TYR A 226 -4.67 -16.13 7.10
C TYR A 226 -5.01 -17.11 8.21
N HIS A 227 -5.81 -16.74 9.21
CA HIS A 227 -6.10 -17.58 10.38
C HIS A 227 -7.04 -18.73 10.07
N THR A 228 -7.91 -18.60 9.08
CA THR A 228 -8.95 -19.58 8.75
C THR A 228 -8.98 -19.93 7.28
N LEU A 229 -9.49 -21.12 6.94
CA LEU A 229 -9.67 -21.51 5.54
C LEU A 229 -10.62 -20.56 4.80
N SER A 230 -11.71 -20.14 5.44
CA SER A 230 -12.65 -19.18 4.85
C SER A 230 -12.00 -17.79 4.63
N GLY A 231 -11.14 -17.37 5.55
CA GLY A 231 -10.35 -16.15 5.41
C GLY A 231 -9.37 -16.25 4.23
N SER A 232 -8.60 -17.34 4.14
CA SER A 232 -7.68 -17.59 3.03
C SER A 232 -8.38 -17.70 1.68
N LEU A 233 -9.62 -18.24 1.64
CA LEU A 233 -10.44 -18.22 0.43
C LEU A 233 -10.86 -16.81 0.03
N ARG A 234 -11.26 -15.95 0.99
CA ARG A 234 -11.55 -14.54 0.71
C ARG A 234 -10.30 -13.80 0.21
N PHE A 235 -9.15 -14.03 0.86
CA PHE A 235 -7.88 -13.47 0.42
C PHE A 235 -7.53 -13.86 -1.03
N LEU A 236 -7.65 -15.13 -1.39
CA LEU A 236 -7.46 -15.61 -2.76
C LEU A 236 -8.47 -14.99 -3.73
N ASN A 237 -9.74 -14.87 -3.32
CA ASN A 237 -10.76 -14.22 -4.15
C ASN A 237 -10.38 -12.77 -4.45
N ASN A 238 -9.85 -12.05 -3.47
CA ASN A 238 -9.39 -10.67 -3.65
C ASN A 238 -8.20 -10.58 -4.61
N ILE A 239 -7.28 -11.57 -4.60
CA ILE A 239 -6.14 -11.59 -5.54
C ILE A 239 -6.58 -12.00 -6.94
N VAL A 240 -7.35 -13.10 -7.06
CA VAL A 240 -7.62 -13.73 -8.36
C VAL A 240 -8.73 -13.03 -9.13
N ARG A 241 -9.72 -12.46 -8.44
CA ARG A 241 -10.95 -11.93 -9.07
C ARG A 241 -11.12 -10.42 -8.96
N PHE A 242 -10.40 -9.76 -8.03
CA PHE A 242 -10.50 -8.31 -7.85
C PHE A 242 -9.13 -7.65 -8.03
N PRO A 243 -9.01 -6.63 -8.89
CA PRO A 243 -7.71 -6.05 -9.27
C PRO A 243 -7.12 -5.09 -8.21
N GLY A 244 -7.34 -5.32 -6.91
CA GLY A 244 -6.85 -4.44 -5.85
C GLY A 244 -5.32 -4.28 -5.81
N CYS A 245 -4.58 -5.35 -6.20
CA CYS A 245 -3.11 -5.34 -6.33
C CYS A 245 -2.69 -5.69 -7.76
N GLY A 246 -3.33 -5.09 -8.78
CA GLY A 246 -3.13 -5.41 -10.19
C GLY A 246 -3.96 -6.60 -10.66
N VAL A 247 -3.81 -6.97 -11.92
CA VAL A 247 -4.54 -8.08 -12.55
C VAL A 247 -3.80 -9.39 -12.31
N PHE A 248 -4.48 -10.38 -11.74
CA PHE A 248 -3.90 -11.70 -11.51
C PHE A 248 -3.30 -12.29 -12.78
N ASP A 249 -2.08 -12.80 -12.69
CA ASP A 249 -1.33 -13.37 -13.81
C ASP A 249 -1.10 -14.87 -13.56
N ALA A 250 -2.02 -15.70 -14.04
CA ALA A 250 -1.95 -17.15 -13.87
C ALA A 250 -0.71 -17.75 -14.54
N GLU A 251 -0.24 -17.19 -15.66
CA GLU A 251 0.94 -17.67 -16.38
C GLU A 251 2.23 -17.51 -15.58
N SER A 252 2.31 -16.47 -14.72
CA SER A 252 3.47 -16.22 -13.85
C SER A 252 3.24 -16.69 -12.41
N SER A 253 2.14 -17.43 -12.16
CA SER A 253 1.81 -18.03 -10.87
C SER A 253 2.09 -19.52 -10.92
N PHE A 254 2.70 -20.07 -9.85
CA PHE A 254 3.15 -21.46 -9.82
C PHE A 254 2.78 -22.13 -8.49
N VAL A 255 2.71 -23.43 -8.53
CA VAL A 255 2.52 -24.29 -7.35
C VAL A 255 3.65 -25.32 -7.24
N ALA A 256 3.96 -25.68 -6.00
CA ALA A 256 4.85 -26.77 -5.67
C ALA A 256 4.03 -27.97 -5.21
N VAL A 257 4.22 -29.12 -5.84
CA VAL A 257 3.50 -30.36 -5.57
C VAL A 257 4.48 -31.44 -5.11
N ASP A 258 4.19 -32.11 -4.01
CA ASP A 258 4.91 -33.31 -3.60
C ASP A 258 4.62 -34.45 -4.59
N ARG A 259 5.67 -34.97 -5.27
CA ARG A 259 5.51 -35.98 -6.32
C ARG A 259 4.95 -37.28 -5.80
N ARG A 260 5.25 -37.64 -4.53
CA ARG A 260 4.81 -38.88 -3.89
C ARG A 260 3.39 -38.74 -3.35
N ALA A 261 3.14 -37.72 -2.55
CA ALA A 261 1.84 -37.49 -1.90
C ALA A 261 0.79 -36.87 -2.85
N LYS A 262 1.22 -36.31 -4.00
CA LYS A 262 0.36 -35.63 -4.99
C LYS A 262 -0.43 -34.45 -4.44
N ASN A 263 0.00 -33.89 -3.31
CA ASN A 263 -0.62 -32.73 -2.68
C ASN A 263 0.20 -31.45 -2.90
N LEU A 264 -0.51 -30.32 -2.84
CA LEU A 264 0.08 -28.98 -2.90
C LEU A 264 0.83 -28.71 -1.58
N ILE A 265 2.08 -28.27 -1.67
CA ILE A 265 2.96 -27.99 -0.53
C ILE A 265 3.46 -26.55 -0.49
N GLY A 266 3.24 -25.79 -1.55
CA GLY A 266 3.60 -24.37 -1.64
C GLY A 266 3.05 -23.73 -2.89
N LEU A 267 3.05 -22.41 -2.92
CA LEU A 267 2.60 -21.64 -4.06
C LEU A 267 3.28 -20.28 -4.13
N ILE A 268 3.26 -19.69 -5.33
CA ILE A 268 3.54 -18.29 -5.60
C ILE A 268 2.44 -17.75 -6.52
N LEU A 269 1.85 -16.62 -6.14
CA LEU A 269 0.87 -15.90 -6.94
C LEU A 269 1.46 -14.57 -7.37
N CYS A 270 1.29 -14.24 -8.64
CA CYS A 270 1.78 -13.03 -9.25
C CYS A 270 0.62 -12.25 -9.88
N SER A 271 0.62 -10.94 -9.73
CA SER A 271 -0.28 -10.03 -10.45
C SER A 271 0.54 -9.11 -11.35
N ARG A 272 -0.04 -8.72 -12.47
CA ARG A 272 0.49 -7.67 -13.33
C ARG A 272 -0.01 -6.32 -12.84
N VAL A 273 0.89 -5.49 -12.34
CA VAL A 273 0.60 -4.16 -11.78
C VAL A 273 0.87 -3.02 -12.76
N ARG A 274 1.59 -3.32 -13.84
CA ARG A 274 1.79 -2.49 -15.02
C ARG A 274 2.08 -3.43 -16.21
N HIS A 275 2.01 -2.96 -17.44
CA HIS A 275 2.21 -3.79 -18.64
C HIS A 275 3.53 -4.60 -18.62
N ASP A 276 4.55 -4.11 -17.93
CA ASP A 276 5.91 -4.68 -17.84
C ASP A 276 6.37 -4.92 -16.40
N VAL A 277 5.48 -4.86 -15.41
CA VAL A 277 5.79 -5.06 -13.98
C VAL A 277 4.91 -6.13 -13.38
N GLY A 278 5.56 -7.19 -12.86
CA GLY A 278 4.94 -8.21 -12.03
C GLY A 278 5.04 -7.86 -10.54
N HIS A 279 4.07 -8.30 -9.75
CA HIS A 279 4.09 -8.21 -8.29
C HIS A 279 3.76 -9.56 -7.68
N VAL A 280 4.63 -10.07 -6.80
CA VAL A 280 4.34 -11.27 -6.02
C VAL A 280 3.34 -10.88 -4.92
N THR A 281 2.08 -11.25 -5.11
CA THR A 281 1.00 -11.00 -4.15
C THR A 281 1.00 -11.99 -3.00
N GLN A 282 1.50 -13.21 -3.26
CA GLN A 282 1.61 -14.26 -2.25
C GLN A 282 2.71 -15.25 -2.58
N VAL A 283 3.48 -15.67 -1.57
CA VAL A 283 4.38 -16.83 -1.66
C VAL A 283 4.44 -17.52 -0.30
N CYS A 284 4.14 -18.81 -0.29
CA CYS A 284 4.22 -19.59 0.95
C CYS A 284 4.53 -21.05 0.68
N ILE A 285 5.12 -21.70 1.70
CA ILE A 285 5.49 -23.11 1.73
C ILE A 285 5.03 -23.68 3.06
N LEU A 286 4.45 -24.88 3.05
CA LEU A 286 4.08 -25.61 4.26
C LEU A 286 5.29 -25.72 5.20
N PRO A 287 5.11 -25.59 6.53
CA PRO A 287 6.20 -25.56 7.51
C PRO A 287 7.18 -26.73 7.37
N GLU A 288 6.70 -27.94 7.17
CA GLU A 288 7.48 -29.18 7.06
C GLU A 288 8.31 -29.30 5.78
N TYR A 289 8.02 -28.47 4.77
CA TYR A 289 8.77 -28.39 3.51
C TYR A 289 9.71 -27.18 3.43
N ARG A 290 9.78 -26.35 4.46
CA ARG A 290 10.68 -25.17 4.50
C ARG A 290 12.16 -25.64 4.51
N SER A 291 13.06 -24.74 4.19
CA SER A 291 14.53 -24.98 4.12
C SER A 291 14.99 -25.92 3.01
N ARG A 292 14.10 -26.33 2.09
CA ARG A 292 14.37 -27.22 0.97
C ARG A 292 14.53 -26.45 -0.37
N ARG A 293 14.76 -25.14 -0.34
CA ARG A 293 14.87 -24.23 -1.51
C ARG A 293 13.63 -24.18 -2.41
N ILE A 294 12.47 -24.70 -1.98
CA ILE A 294 11.22 -24.72 -2.78
C ILE A 294 10.73 -23.29 -3.08
N GLY A 295 10.79 -22.38 -2.10
CA GLY A 295 10.42 -20.98 -2.30
C GLY A 295 11.32 -20.27 -3.34
N GLU A 296 12.59 -20.61 -3.38
CA GLU A 296 13.54 -20.14 -4.39
C GLU A 296 13.19 -20.69 -5.79
N ALA A 297 12.82 -21.96 -5.87
CA ALA A 297 12.37 -22.57 -7.12
C ALA A 297 11.08 -21.96 -7.68
N LEU A 298 10.11 -21.65 -6.79
CA LEU A 298 8.88 -20.93 -7.17
C LEU A 298 9.16 -19.52 -7.69
N LEU A 299 10.03 -18.76 -7.01
CA LEU A 299 10.44 -17.43 -7.46
C LEU A 299 11.16 -17.49 -8.81
N ALA A 300 12.09 -18.46 -8.98
CA ALA A 300 12.79 -18.64 -10.23
C ALA A 300 11.86 -19.00 -11.41
N ALA A 301 10.81 -19.80 -11.17
CA ALA A 301 9.82 -20.12 -12.19
C ALA A 301 9.02 -18.88 -12.61
N THR A 302 8.55 -18.07 -11.64
CA THR A 302 7.89 -16.79 -11.89
C THR A 302 8.79 -15.83 -12.66
N GLU A 303 10.02 -15.66 -12.21
CA GLU A 303 11.03 -14.81 -12.84
C GLU A 303 11.31 -15.22 -14.29
N ALA A 304 11.53 -16.51 -14.54
CA ALA A 304 11.78 -17.04 -15.87
C ALA A 304 10.61 -16.80 -16.84
N ASN A 305 9.36 -16.98 -16.36
CA ASN A 305 8.18 -16.71 -17.14
C ASN A 305 8.05 -15.22 -17.47
N LEU A 306 8.20 -14.34 -16.49
CA LEU A 306 8.13 -12.88 -16.67
C LEU A 306 9.24 -12.39 -17.65
N ARG A 307 10.47 -12.89 -17.53
CA ARG A 307 11.56 -12.59 -18.48
C ARG A 307 11.23 -13.00 -19.91
N LYS A 308 10.68 -14.22 -20.09
CA LYS A 308 10.23 -14.71 -21.41
C LYS A 308 9.19 -13.81 -22.04
N ARG A 309 8.36 -13.17 -21.21
CA ARG A 309 7.29 -12.24 -21.64
C ARG A 309 7.74 -10.78 -21.67
N ASN A 310 9.07 -10.51 -21.54
CA ASN A 310 9.68 -9.18 -21.59
C ASN A 310 9.21 -8.22 -20.49
N PHE A 311 8.91 -8.73 -19.30
CA PHE A 311 8.71 -7.87 -18.15
C PHE A 311 10.02 -7.23 -17.72
N ALA A 312 9.97 -5.98 -17.28
CA ALA A 312 11.15 -5.22 -16.87
C ALA A 312 11.45 -5.38 -15.37
N LEU A 313 10.42 -5.60 -14.55
CA LEU A 313 10.52 -5.57 -13.10
C LEU A 313 9.62 -6.63 -12.45
N LEU A 314 10.12 -7.21 -11.35
CA LEU A 314 9.32 -7.98 -10.39
C LEU A 314 9.41 -7.32 -9.03
N SER A 315 8.27 -7.08 -8.38
CA SER A 315 8.18 -6.48 -7.05
C SER A 315 7.54 -7.43 -6.05
N LEU A 316 7.76 -7.19 -4.76
CA LEU A 316 7.09 -7.86 -3.65
C LEU A 316 7.07 -6.96 -2.41
N THR A 317 6.20 -7.31 -1.46
CA THR A 317 6.25 -6.75 -0.10
C THR A 317 6.56 -7.85 0.91
N VAL A 318 7.33 -7.50 1.94
CA VAL A 318 7.70 -8.44 3.02
C VAL A 318 7.76 -7.71 4.36
N THR A 319 7.27 -8.33 5.41
CA THR A 319 7.41 -7.79 6.78
C THR A 319 8.88 -7.82 7.19
N GLU A 320 9.41 -6.70 7.69
CA GLU A 320 10.83 -6.57 8.05
C GLU A 320 11.25 -7.61 9.08
N ALA A 321 10.39 -7.91 10.07
CA ALA A 321 10.61 -8.94 11.08
C ALA A 321 10.70 -10.38 10.50
N ASN A 322 10.27 -10.61 9.24
CA ASN A 322 10.48 -11.90 8.56
C ASN A 322 11.91 -11.98 8.00
N ALA A 323 12.90 -11.97 8.91
CA ALA A 323 14.33 -11.93 8.55
C ALA A 323 14.74 -13.02 7.55
N ARG A 324 14.10 -14.21 7.63
CA ARG A 324 14.38 -15.33 6.73
C ARG A 324 13.98 -15.04 5.29
N ALA A 325 12.78 -14.49 5.10
CA ALA A 325 12.31 -14.12 3.76
C ALA A 325 13.10 -12.93 3.22
N VAL A 326 13.39 -11.92 4.04
CA VAL A 326 14.23 -10.77 3.67
C VAL A 326 15.62 -11.24 3.21
N ALA A 327 16.27 -12.16 3.93
CA ALA A 327 17.56 -12.73 3.55
C ALA A 327 17.48 -13.51 2.22
N LEU A 328 16.39 -14.26 2.00
CA LEU A 328 16.14 -14.95 0.74
C LEU A 328 16.06 -13.96 -0.42
N TYR A 329 15.20 -12.94 -0.30
CA TYR A 329 15.02 -11.97 -1.39
C TYR A 329 16.28 -11.18 -1.70
N ARG A 330 17.05 -10.76 -0.69
CA ARG A 330 18.36 -10.11 -0.90
C ARG A 330 19.35 -11.02 -1.63
N ARG A 331 19.40 -12.32 -1.28
CA ARG A 331 20.23 -13.30 -1.98
C ARG A 331 19.81 -13.49 -3.45
N LEU A 332 18.53 -13.33 -3.74
CA LEU A 332 17.97 -13.35 -5.11
C LEU A 332 18.02 -11.97 -5.78
N HIS A 333 18.85 -11.06 -5.27
CA HIS A 333 19.09 -9.71 -5.82
C HIS A 333 17.88 -8.77 -5.81
N PHE A 334 16.87 -9.03 -4.97
CA PHE A 334 15.86 -8.02 -4.71
C PHE A 334 16.45 -6.89 -3.87
N GLU A 335 16.21 -5.66 -4.31
CA GLU A 335 16.62 -4.44 -3.62
C GLU A 335 15.45 -3.83 -2.87
N SER A 336 15.67 -3.38 -1.64
CA SER A 336 14.68 -2.61 -0.88
C SER A 336 14.58 -1.21 -1.45
N LYS A 337 13.41 -0.84 -1.97
CA LYS A 337 13.13 0.49 -2.56
C LYS A 337 12.43 1.42 -1.59
N ARG A 338 11.59 0.88 -0.73
CA ARG A 338 10.84 1.65 0.27
C ARG A 338 10.64 0.84 1.53
N ILE A 339 10.46 1.56 2.63
CA ILE A 339 9.93 1.02 3.88
C ILE A 339 8.59 1.74 4.12
N PHE A 340 7.55 0.98 4.42
CA PHE A 340 6.23 1.47 4.78
C PHE A 340 5.71 0.71 6.00
N ASP A 341 4.66 1.21 6.61
CA ASP A 341 4.11 0.59 7.81
C ASP A 341 2.76 -0.08 7.52
N ALA A 342 2.57 -1.26 8.09
CA ALA A 342 1.26 -1.81 8.37
C ALA A 342 0.90 -1.53 9.82
N PHE A 343 -0.39 -1.26 10.06
CA PHE A 343 -0.94 -0.96 11.38
C PHE A 343 -2.11 -1.88 11.67
N VAL A 344 -2.18 -2.38 12.89
CA VAL A 344 -3.26 -3.26 13.35
C VAL A 344 -3.72 -2.81 14.73
N TRP A 345 -5.01 -2.66 14.88
CA TRP A 345 -5.66 -2.44 16.17
C TRP A 345 -6.63 -3.60 16.46
N GLU A 346 -6.65 -4.04 17.71
CA GLU A 346 -7.59 -5.03 18.25
C GLU A 346 -8.25 -4.42 19.50
N GLY A 347 -9.59 -4.34 19.49
CA GLY A 347 -10.42 -3.78 20.56
C GLY A 347 -11.21 -4.82 21.33
#